data_8060864865da3343e4284ea75693a56a
#
_entry.id   8060864865da3343e4284ea75693a56a
#
_cell.length_a   1.000
_cell.length_b   1.000
_cell.length_c   1.000
_cell.angle_alpha   90.00
_cell.angle_beta   90.00
_cell.angle_gamma   90.00
#
_symmetry.space_group_name_H-M   'P 1'
#
loop_
_entity.id
_entity.type
_entity.pdbx_description
1 polymer ?
#
loop_
_entity_poly.entity_id
_entity_poly.type
_entity_poly.pdbx_seq_one_letter_code
_entity_poly.pdbx_strand_id
1 'polypeptide(L)' 'MIKRVNDNTVKLCCNNNGCPTMTDLGNGNVEITDDDGNKIVVKKEEASLISDGVKALDGEKLICG' A
#
# COMPACT_ATOMS: atom_id res chain seq x y z
N MET A 1 -1.37 0.57 -9.78
CA MET A 1 -0.29 -0.30 -10.30
C MET A 1 0.74 -0.56 -9.20
N ILE A 2 1.25 -1.77 -9.14
CA ILE A 2 2.21 -2.15 -8.12
C ILE A 2 3.55 -2.45 -8.78
N LYS A 3 4.60 -1.86 -8.24
CA LYS A 3 5.96 -2.12 -8.72
C LYS A 3 6.78 -2.70 -7.58
N ARG A 4 7.47 -3.78 -7.84
CA ARG A 4 8.34 -4.39 -6.84
C ARG A 4 9.68 -3.67 -6.82
N VAL A 5 10.08 -3.22 -5.65
CA VAL A 5 11.38 -2.57 -5.46
C VAL A 5 12.44 -3.62 -5.13
N ASN A 6 12.09 -4.52 -4.22
CA ASN A 6 12.98 -5.62 -3.83
C ASN A 6 12.11 -6.72 -3.22
N ASP A 7 12.73 -7.71 -2.60
CA ASP A 7 12.00 -8.86 -2.07
C ASP A 7 10.99 -8.48 -0.98
N ASN A 8 11.19 -7.36 -0.32
CA ASN A 8 10.36 -6.98 0.83
C ASN A 8 9.53 -5.72 0.60
N THR A 9 9.75 -5.01 -0.49
CA THR A 9 9.13 -3.69 -0.68
C THR A 9 8.51 -3.58 -2.06
N VAL A 10 7.29 -3.05 -2.08
CA VAL A 10 6.59 -2.74 -3.34
C VAL A 10 6.17 -1.28 -3.30
N LYS A 11 6.03 -0.67 -4.47
CA LYS A 11 5.49 0.67 -4.63
C LYS A 11 4.06 0.60 -5.13
N LEU A 12 3.24 1.49 -4.61
CA LEU A 12 1.83 1.58 -4.98
C LEU A 12 1.65 2.82 -5.85
N CYS A 13 1.94 2.71 -7.12
CA CYS A 13 1.95 3.86 -8.03
C CYS A 13 0.72 3.89 -8.91
N CYS A 14 -0.01 4.99 -8.85
CA CYS A 14 -1.15 5.22 -9.74
C CYS A 14 -0.76 6.08 -10.94
N ASN A 15 0.16 6.98 -10.74
CA ASN A 15 0.64 7.87 -11.78
C ASN A 15 2.08 8.25 -11.45
N ASN A 16 2.58 9.31 -12.05
CA ASN A 16 3.99 9.65 -11.89
C ASN A 16 4.30 10.49 -10.66
N ASN A 17 3.29 10.86 -9.90
CA ASN A 17 3.47 11.75 -8.75
C ASN A 17 3.35 10.97 -7.47
N GLY A 18 4.47 10.63 -6.88
CA GLY A 18 4.48 9.97 -5.61
C GLY A 18 4.03 8.53 -5.69
N CYS A 19 4.72 7.69 -4.99
CA CYS A 19 4.41 6.27 -4.95
C CYS A 19 4.61 5.81 -3.54
N PRO A 20 3.53 5.73 -2.75
CA PRO A 20 3.63 5.15 -1.42
C PRO A 20 4.25 3.76 -1.51
N THR A 21 4.95 3.37 -0.48
CA THR A 21 5.60 2.06 -0.45
C THR A 21 5.01 1.19 0.64
N MET A 22 5.08 -0.10 0.44
CA MET A 22 4.65 -1.09 1.42
C MET A 22 5.81 -2.05 1.62
N THR A 23 6.26 -2.19 2.86
CA THR A 23 7.43 -3.00 3.20
C THR A 23 7.03 -4.09 4.17
N ASP A 24 7.37 -5.32 3.83
CA ASP A 24 7.17 -6.46 4.72
C ASP A 24 8.30 -6.45 5.75
N LEU A 25 7.96 -6.31 7.01
CA LEU A 25 8.95 -6.23 8.08
C LEU A 25 9.44 -7.59 8.55
N GLY A 26 8.84 -8.67 8.05
CA GLY A 26 9.31 -10.00 8.37
C GLY A 26 8.81 -10.57 9.69
N ASN A 27 8.02 -9.82 10.42
CA ASN A 27 7.50 -10.27 11.73
C ASN A 27 5.97 -10.32 11.74
N GLY A 28 5.38 -10.45 10.58
CA GLY A 28 3.91 -10.44 10.47
C GLY A 28 3.33 -9.07 10.32
N ASN A 29 4.15 -8.04 10.26
CA ASN A 29 3.72 -6.64 10.10
C ASN A 29 4.19 -6.08 8.77
N VAL A 30 3.49 -5.05 8.32
CA VAL A 30 3.82 -4.32 7.09
C VAL A 30 3.88 -2.84 7.44
N GLU A 31 4.91 -2.17 6.94
CA GLU A 31 5.06 -0.72 7.08
C GLU A 31 4.61 -0.05 5.80
N ILE A 32 3.73 0.93 5.92
CA ILE A 32 3.26 1.69 4.76
C ILE A 32 3.77 3.11 4.90
N THR A 33 4.47 3.59 3.88
CA THR A 33 5.05 4.94 3.87
C THR A 33 4.36 5.74 2.78
N ASP A 34 3.85 6.91 3.13
CA ASP A 34 3.21 7.77 2.14
C ASP A 34 4.25 8.64 1.41
N ASP A 35 3.77 9.53 0.55
CA ASP A 35 4.64 10.38 -0.26
C ASP A 35 5.37 11.43 0.57
N ASP A 36 4.85 11.76 1.72
CA ASP A 36 5.42 12.78 2.59
C ASP A 36 6.36 12.20 3.63
N GLY A 37 6.56 10.89 3.60
CA GLY A 37 7.43 10.22 4.55
C GLY A 37 6.76 9.77 5.82
N ASN A 38 5.44 9.92 5.92
CA ASN A 38 4.70 9.41 7.06
C ASN A 38 4.58 7.90 6.98
N LYS A 39 4.69 7.24 8.11
CA LYS A 39 4.69 5.79 8.15
C LYS A 39 3.66 5.27 9.13
N ILE A 40 3.05 4.16 8.77
CA ILE A 40 2.20 3.39 9.69
C ILE A 40 2.63 1.94 9.62
N VAL A 41 2.38 1.22 10.71
CA VAL A 41 2.65 -0.21 10.75
C VAL A 41 1.35 -0.91 11.07
N VAL A 42 0.97 -1.86 10.24
CA VAL A 42 -0.24 -2.65 10.43
C VAL A 42 0.12 -4.12 10.29
N LYS A 43 -0.74 -4.98 10.80
CA LYS A 43 -0.55 -6.41 10.60
C LYS A 43 -0.74 -6.75 9.12
N LYS A 44 0.01 -7.72 8.65
CA LYS A 44 -0.08 -8.14 7.26
C LYS A 44 -1.50 -8.52 6.87
N GLU A 45 -2.21 -9.18 7.78
CA GLU A 45 -3.60 -9.56 7.56
C GLU A 45 -4.49 -8.33 7.39
N GLU A 46 -4.24 -7.30 8.17
CA GLU A 46 -5.00 -6.05 8.07
C GLU A 46 -4.66 -5.30 6.80
N ALA A 47 -3.38 -5.30 6.43
CA ALA A 47 -2.95 -4.66 5.19
C ALA A 47 -3.61 -5.29 3.97
N SER A 48 -3.88 -6.59 4.01
CA SER A 48 -4.51 -7.26 2.90
C SER A 48 -5.96 -6.82 2.69
N LEU A 49 -6.57 -6.17 3.69
CA LEU A 49 -7.94 -5.69 3.58
C LEU A 49 -8.02 -4.25 3.09
N ILE A 50 -6.88 -3.58 2.90
CA ILE A 50 -6.87 -2.18 2.48
C ILE A 50 -7.57 -2.00 1.13
N SER A 51 -7.33 -2.90 0.21
CA SER A 51 -7.97 -2.85 -1.11
C SER A 51 -9.49 -2.92 -0.98
N ASP A 52 -9.99 -3.79 -0.13
CA ASP A 52 -11.43 -3.91 0.09
C ASP A 52 -11.99 -2.66 0.76
N GLY A 53 -11.21 -2.08 1.67
CA GLY A 53 -11.60 -0.84 2.32
C GLY A 53 -11.76 0.30 1.33
N VAL A 54 -10.83 0.42 0.41
CA VAL A 54 -10.89 1.44 -0.63
C VAL A 54 -12.14 1.26 -1.49
N LYS A 55 -12.41 0.03 -1.89
CA LYS A 55 -13.59 -0.26 -2.70
C LYS A 55 -14.87 0.08 -1.96
N ALA A 56 -14.93 -0.22 -0.68
CA ALA A 56 -16.11 0.10 0.13
C ALA A 56 -16.33 1.61 0.23
N LEU A 57 -15.23 2.37 0.38
CA LEU A 57 -15.33 3.83 0.46
C LEU A 57 -15.76 4.45 -0.85
N ASP A 58 -15.32 3.91 -1.97
CA ASP A 58 -15.58 4.48 -3.28
C ASP A 58 -16.75 3.87 -4.01
N GLY A 59 -17.46 2.96 -3.38
CA GLY A 59 -18.54 2.26 -4.07
C GLY A 59 -18.02 1.46 -5.26
N GLU A 60 -16.88 0.81 -5.08
CA GLU A 60 -16.23 -0.05 -6.07
C GLU A 60 -15.52 0.70 -7.19
N LYS A 61 -15.39 1.99 -7.05
CA LYS A 61 -14.64 2.75 -8.02
C LYS A 61 -13.15 2.55 -7.79
N LEU A 62 -12.40 2.34 -8.86
CA LEU A 62 -10.96 2.16 -8.75
C LEU A 62 -10.26 3.51 -8.85
N ILE A 63 -9.35 3.75 -7.91
CA ILE A 63 -8.62 5.01 -7.87
C ILE A 63 -7.66 5.14 -9.03
N CYS A 64 -7.00 4.05 -9.36
CA CYS A 64 -6.01 4.02 -10.43
C CYS A 64 -6.57 3.43 -11.70
N GLY A 65 -7.85 3.43 -11.81
CA GLY A 65 -8.55 2.83 -12.94
C GLY A 65 -8.40 3.55 -14.27
#